data_eff9eb5a4825627f727f229beb03d6e6
#
_entry.id   eff9eb5a4825627f727f229beb03d6e6
#
_cell.length_a   1.000
_cell.length_b   1.000
_cell.length_c   1.000
_cell.angle_alpha   90.00
_cell.angle_beta   90.00
_cell.angle_gamma   90.00
#
_symmetry.space_group_name_H-M   'P 1'
#
loop_
_entity.id
_entity.type
_entity.pdbx_description
1 polymer ?
#
loop_
_entity_poly.entity_id
_entity_poly.type
_entity_poly.pdbx_seq_one_letter_code
_entity_poly.pdbx_strand_id
1 'polypeptide(L)'
;MSELLPALRALCSFSTVSELPACDLDRLSEVLVAHGLAPLASWHCEQTRLGAGLPDRFRERLLGHYTGTVNDNVLRLVTLRNALKDVAEVPVVLLDGAAYVDWLYPHMAWRPVSDLRLAVRGADGRRFADGLGKGGMKLVRTGHGGRTAVFADGPMELTLQEGPWAGAAEDDALYTRATPARAFGPKAGRPAVEEALLCAVGDLAQAALWAPLLRYLDLRELLRLPHDAAMVKARAAALGLSRALYGASLLAGFFFPEVEGAAAAVRPGLNAVERAAVEQVADGARDPGKLRHLRGAEAAARMLVSPP
;
A
#
# COMPACT_ATOMS: atom_id res chain seq x y z
N MET A 1 22.16 -9.01 -6.15
CA MET A 1 21.01 -8.19 -5.75
C MET A 1 21.37 -6.83 -5.17
N SER A 2 22.46 -6.69 -4.45
CA SER A 2 23.00 -5.39 -4.04
C SER A 2 23.11 -4.38 -5.20
N GLU A 3 23.30 -4.87 -6.44
CA GLU A 3 23.52 -4.06 -7.65
C GLU A 3 22.26 -3.33 -8.15
N LEU A 4 21.05 -3.86 -7.96
CA LEU A 4 19.81 -3.22 -8.42
C LEU A 4 19.24 -2.20 -7.42
N LEU A 5 19.56 -2.33 -6.13
CA LEU A 5 18.96 -1.51 -5.09
C LEU A 5 19.26 0.00 -5.26
N PRO A 6 20.47 0.44 -5.63
CA PRO A 6 20.73 1.84 -5.92
C PRO A 6 19.88 2.40 -7.07
N ALA A 7 19.71 1.62 -8.16
CA ALA A 7 18.89 2.00 -9.30
C ALA A 7 17.39 2.05 -8.93
N LEU A 8 16.91 1.07 -8.16
CA LEU A 8 15.54 1.05 -7.65
C LEU A 8 15.25 2.27 -6.76
N ARG A 9 16.17 2.61 -5.84
CA ARG A 9 16.05 3.81 -5.00
C ARG A 9 15.98 5.10 -5.82
N ALA A 10 16.85 5.23 -6.82
CA ALA A 10 16.83 6.39 -7.70
C ALA A 10 15.47 6.51 -8.41
N LEU A 11 14.97 5.42 -9.00
CA LEU A 11 13.69 5.40 -9.73
C LEU A 11 12.46 5.50 -8.83
N CYS A 12 12.58 5.29 -7.52
CA CYS A 12 11.52 5.56 -6.55
C CYS A 12 11.47 7.03 -6.09
N SER A 13 12.41 7.87 -6.52
CA SER A 13 12.39 9.31 -6.20
C SER A 13 11.19 9.99 -6.88
N PHE A 14 10.62 11.01 -6.22
CA PHE A 14 9.65 11.92 -6.85
C PHE A 14 10.32 13.19 -7.40
N SER A 15 11.65 13.27 -7.27
CA SER A 15 12.47 14.30 -7.90
C SER A 15 13.13 13.76 -9.17
N THR A 16 13.52 14.64 -10.08
CA THR A 16 14.16 14.26 -11.34
C THR A 16 15.49 13.51 -11.11
N VAL A 17 15.67 12.43 -11.84
CA VAL A 17 16.90 11.62 -11.85
C VAL A 17 17.60 11.83 -13.18
N SER A 18 18.88 12.25 -13.15
CA SER A 18 19.68 12.51 -14.36
C SER A 18 20.49 11.32 -14.81
N GLU A 19 20.87 10.45 -13.89
CA GLU A 19 21.71 9.27 -14.14
C GLU A 19 21.20 8.06 -13.37
N LEU A 20 21.28 6.90 -13.98
CA LEU A 20 20.98 5.63 -13.34
C LEU A 20 22.29 4.91 -12.97
N PRO A 21 22.42 4.42 -11.73
CA PRO A 21 23.54 3.55 -11.37
C PRO A 21 23.66 2.36 -12.33
N ALA A 22 24.87 2.00 -12.71
CA ALA A 22 25.15 0.89 -13.63
C ALA A 22 24.53 -0.41 -13.09
N CYS A 23 23.71 -1.07 -13.90
CA CYS A 23 23.06 -2.32 -13.55
C CYS A 23 22.55 -3.05 -14.80
N ASP A 24 22.12 -4.30 -14.62
CA ASP A 24 21.42 -5.06 -15.66
C ASP A 24 20.01 -4.48 -15.86
N LEU A 25 19.79 -3.81 -16.99
CA LEU A 25 18.54 -3.13 -17.33
C LEU A 25 17.39 -4.10 -17.62
N ASP A 26 17.65 -5.27 -18.21
CA ASP A 26 16.60 -6.27 -18.46
C ASP A 26 16.06 -6.77 -17.12
N ARG A 27 16.94 -7.16 -16.22
CA ARG A 27 16.57 -7.57 -14.86
C ARG A 27 15.91 -6.44 -14.06
N LEU A 28 16.44 -5.22 -14.18
CA LEU A 28 15.83 -4.05 -13.54
C LEU A 28 14.39 -3.86 -14.00
N SER A 29 14.12 -3.94 -15.32
CA SER A 29 12.77 -3.78 -15.86
C SER A 29 11.80 -4.84 -15.34
N GLU A 30 12.25 -6.10 -15.21
CA GLU A 30 11.43 -7.19 -14.63
C GLU A 30 11.07 -6.90 -13.16
N VAL A 31 12.04 -6.46 -12.38
CA VAL A 31 11.85 -6.10 -10.97
C VAL A 31 10.92 -4.90 -10.85
N LEU A 32 11.10 -3.84 -11.66
CA LEU A 32 10.22 -2.67 -11.66
C LEU A 32 8.75 -3.05 -11.93
N VAL A 33 8.53 -3.92 -12.91
CA VAL A 33 7.18 -4.44 -13.24
C VAL A 33 6.61 -5.26 -12.09
N ALA A 34 7.37 -6.22 -11.57
CA ALA A 34 6.94 -7.11 -10.49
C ALA A 34 6.61 -6.35 -9.19
N HIS A 35 7.26 -5.21 -8.98
CA HIS A 35 7.08 -4.37 -7.79
C HIS A 35 6.11 -3.20 -7.98
N GLY A 36 5.46 -3.07 -9.15
CA GLY A 36 4.50 -2.00 -9.45
C GLY A 36 5.15 -0.61 -9.63
N LEU A 37 6.46 -0.56 -9.89
CA LEU A 37 7.24 0.68 -10.00
C LEU A 37 7.47 1.11 -11.45
N ALA A 38 7.13 0.28 -12.44
CA ALA A 38 7.33 0.56 -13.85
C ALA A 38 6.72 1.89 -14.30
N PRO A 39 5.50 2.31 -13.86
CA PRO A 39 4.94 3.59 -14.26
C PRO A 39 5.75 4.79 -13.77
N LEU A 40 6.24 4.77 -12.52
CA LEU A 40 7.08 5.82 -11.97
C LEU A 40 8.44 5.87 -12.69
N ALA A 41 9.05 4.71 -12.95
CA ALA A 41 10.29 4.61 -13.71
C ALA A 41 10.14 5.13 -15.15
N SER A 42 8.99 4.87 -15.82
CA SER A 42 8.66 5.43 -17.13
C SER A 42 8.64 6.95 -17.11
N TRP A 43 8.03 7.54 -16.08
CA TRP A 43 8.01 9.00 -15.94
C TRP A 43 9.45 9.58 -15.91
N HIS A 44 10.37 8.96 -15.17
CA HIS A 44 11.76 9.38 -15.17
C HIS A 44 12.41 9.31 -16.55
N CYS A 45 12.12 8.26 -17.32
CA CYS A 45 12.64 8.12 -18.68
C CYS A 45 12.13 9.20 -19.64
N GLU A 46 10.86 9.59 -19.49
CA GLU A 46 10.21 10.54 -20.42
C GLU A 46 10.42 12.00 -20.03
N GLN A 47 10.48 12.31 -18.75
CA GLN A 47 10.50 13.71 -18.25
C GLN A 47 11.91 14.19 -17.87
N THR A 48 12.93 13.34 -17.94
CA THR A 48 14.28 13.69 -17.57
C THR A 48 15.27 13.30 -18.66
N ARG A 49 16.54 13.78 -18.55
CA ARG A 49 17.61 13.37 -19.48
C ARG A 49 17.99 11.87 -19.35
N LEU A 50 17.50 11.20 -18.31
CA LEU A 50 17.75 9.78 -18.08
C LEU A 50 17.41 8.93 -19.31
N GLY A 51 16.23 9.19 -19.93
CA GLY A 51 15.77 8.42 -21.08
C GLY A 51 16.70 8.46 -22.30
N ALA A 52 17.42 9.57 -22.51
CA ALA A 52 18.33 9.72 -23.66
C ALA A 52 19.51 8.73 -23.65
N GLY A 53 19.89 8.23 -22.46
CA GLY A 53 20.99 7.26 -22.30
C GLY A 53 20.52 5.80 -22.17
N LEU A 54 19.21 5.53 -22.23
CA LEU A 54 18.66 4.19 -22.05
C LEU A 54 18.19 3.56 -23.36
N PRO A 55 18.31 2.24 -23.53
CA PRO A 55 17.83 1.54 -24.72
C PRO A 55 16.33 1.73 -24.95
N ASP A 56 15.90 1.88 -26.21
CA ASP A 56 14.49 2.06 -26.58
C ASP A 56 13.61 0.94 -26.03
N ARG A 57 14.03 -0.31 -26.15
CA ARG A 57 13.30 -1.48 -25.61
C ARG A 57 12.98 -1.36 -24.13
N PHE A 58 13.93 -0.82 -23.33
CA PHE A 58 13.70 -0.59 -21.90
C PHE A 58 12.62 0.47 -21.67
N ARG A 59 12.73 1.60 -22.39
CA ARG A 59 11.78 2.73 -22.30
C ARG A 59 10.38 2.33 -22.76
N GLU A 60 10.25 1.69 -23.92
CA GLU A 60 8.97 1.23 -24.47
C GLU A 60 8.24 0.26 -23.54
N ARG A 61 8.97 -0.68 -22.92
CA ARG A 61 8.39 -1.60 -21.94
C ARG A 61 7.78 -0.86 -20.76
N LEU A 62 8.50 0.11 -20.19
CA LEU A 62 8.00 0.90 -19.06
C LEU A 62 6.85 1.82 -19.47
N LEU A 63 6.90 2.42 -20.65
CA LEU A 63 5.84 3.27 -21.19
C LEU A 63 4.52 2.49 -21.38
N GLY A 64 4.59 1.24 -21.84
CA GLY A 64 3.42 0.37 -21.92
C GLY A 64 2.74 0.19 -20.55
N HIS A 65 3.52 -0.03 -19.49
CA HIS A 65 2.99 -0.12 -18.13
C HIS A 65 2.44 1.21 -17.60
N TYR A 66 3.09 2.33 -17.91
CA TYR A 66 2.58 3.67 -17.57
C TYR A 66 1.21 3.93 -18.19
N THR A 67 1.10 3.73 -19.49
CA THR A 67 -0.16 3.94 -20.23
C THR A 67 -1.27 3.03 -19.72
N GLY A 68 -0.98 1.74 -19.51
CA GLY A 68 -1.93 0.80 -18.90
C GLY A 68 -2.38 1.26 -17.52
N THR A 69 -1.45 1.69 -16.66
CA THR A 69 -1.79 2.19 -15.32
C THR A 69 -2.66 3.44 -15.34
N VAL A 70 -2.42 4.39 -16.26
CA VAL A 70 -3.31 5.57 -16.41
C VAL A 70 -4.74 5.13 -16.69
N ASN A 71 -4.92 4.26 -17.70
CA ASN A 71 -6.24 3.80 -18.11
C ASN A 71 -6.95 3.03 -17.00
N ASP A 72 -6.25 2.10 -16.36
CA ASP A 72 -6.79 1.29 -15.27
C ASP A 72 -7.17 2.14 -14.06
N ASN A 73 -6.31 3.07 -13.65
CA ASN A 73 -6.58 3.95 -12.51
C ASN A 73 -7.79 4.84 -12.79
N VAL A 74 -7.87 5.45 -13.98
CA VAL A 74 -9.02 6.28 -14.36
C VAL A 74 -10.31 5.45 -14.29
N LEU A 75 -10.32 4.27 -14.92
CA LEU A 75 -11.50 3.40 -14.91
C LEU A 75 -11.91 3.04 -13.48
N ARG A 76 -10.97 2.55 -12.66
CA ARG A 76 -11.23 2.11 -11.27
C ARG A 76 -11.73 3.25 -10.40
N LEU A 77 -11.08 4.43 -10.44
CA LEU A 77 -11.46 5.57 -9.59
C LEU A 77 -12.80 6.18 -10.01
N VAL A 78 -13.11 6.23 -11.32
CA VAL A 78 -14.41 6.67 -11.82
C VAL A 78 -15.52 5.71 -11.39
N THR A 79 -15.29 4.40 -11.55
CA THR A 79 -16.27 3.39 -11.13
C THR A 79 -16.48 3.42 -9.62
N LEU A 80 -15.40 3.52 -8.83
CA LEU A 80 -15.51 3.70 -7.38
C LEU A 80 -16.34 4.93 -7.03
N ARG A 81 -16.07 6.08 -7.64
CA ARG A 81 -16.83 7.30 -7.38
C ARG A 81 -18.31 7.16 -7.75
N ASN A 82 -18.62 6.44 -8.82
CA ASN A 82 -20.02 6.19 -9.18
C ASN A 82 -20.69 5.24 -8.18
N ALA A 83 -20.04 4.14 -7.81
CA ALA A 83 -20.56 3.22 -6.79
C ALA A 83 -20.82 3.93 -5.44
N LEU A 84 -19.97 4.88 -5.05
CA LEU A 84 -20.14 5.64 -3.82
C LEU A 84 -21.30 6.65 -3.87
N LYS A 85 -21.78 7.06 -5.05
CA LYS A 85 -23.00 7.90 -5.17
C LYS A 85 -24.25 7.15 -4.69
N ASP A 86 -24.32 5.85 -4.95
CA ASP A 86 -25.49 5.03 -4.58
C ASP A 86 -25.57 4.76 -3.06
N VAL A 87 -24.47 5.01 -2.35
CA VAL A 87 -24.34 4.84 -0.89
C VAL A 87 -23.90 6.13 -0.19
N ALA A 88 -24.15 7.30 -0.79
CA ALA A 88 -23.63 8.60 -0.37
C ALA A 88 -23.93 9.00 1.08
N GLU A 89 -24.96 8.42 1.68
CA GLU A 89 -25.37 8.69 3.08
C GLU A 89 -24.61 7.83 4.10
N VAL A 90 -23.84 6.83 3.67
CA VAL A 90 -23.10 5.95 4.57
C VAL A 90 -21.63 6.43 4.66
N PRO A 91 -21.12 6.70 5.87
CA PRO A 91 -19.71 7.02 6.04
C PRO A 91 -18.82 5.87 5.60
N VAL A 92 -17.79 6.17 4.81
CA VAL A 92 -16.82 5.20 4.29
C VAL A 92 -15.42 5.75 4.36
N VAL A 93 -14.45 4.89 4.67
CA VAL A 93 -13.03 5.22 4.65
C VAL A 93 -12.35 4.46 3.51
N LEU A 94 -11.79 5.22 2.57
CA LEU A 94 -10.95 4.67 1.50
C LEU A 94 -9.66 4.12 2.10
N LEU A 95 -9.25 2.95 1.64
CA LEU A 95 -8.02 2.32 2.09
C LEU A 95 -7.06 2.12 0.92
N ASP A 96 -5.77 1.96 1.24
CA ASP A 96 -4.73 1.59 0.28
C ASP A 96 -4.71 2.47 -0.99
N GLY A 97 -4.59 1.87 -2.17
CA GLY A 97 -4.45 2.55 -3.45
C GLY A 97 -5.45 3.66 -3.71
N ALA A 98 -6.71 3.42 -3.40
CA ALA A 98 -7.77 4.40 -3.56
C ALA A 98 -7.58 5.64 -2.64
N ALA A 99 -7.00 5.43 -1.44
CA ALA A 99 -6.72 6.52 -0.51
C ALA A 99 -5.42 7.28 -0.87
N TYR A 100 -4.43 6.58 -1.44
CA TYR A 100 -3.06 7.11 -1.56
C TYR A 100 -2.78 7.81 -2.89
N VAL A 101 -3.46 7.41 -3.97
CA VAL A 101 -3.13 7.82 -5.34
C VAL A 101 -3.20 9.33 -5.59
N ASP A 102 -4.11 10.03 -4.93
CA ASP A 102 -4.28 11.48 -5.03
C ASP A 102 -3.78 12.24 -3.80
N TRP A 103 -3.29 11.52 -2.80
CA TRP A 103 -2.82 12.10 -1.56
C TRP A 103 -1.30 12.04 -1.42
N LEU A 104 -0.71 10.87 -1.67
CA LEU A 104 0.72 10.65 -1.47
C LEU A 104 1.55 10.83 -2.75
N TYR A 105 0.91 10.72 -3.91
CA TYR A 105 1.59 10.73 -5.20
C TYR A 105 1.30 12.01 -5.98
N PRO A 106 2.33 12.70 -6.49
CA PRO A 106 2.16 13.89 -7.33
C PRO A 106 1.36 13.65 -8.61
N HIS A 107 1.37 12.41 -9.11
CA HIS A 107 0.65 12.02 -10.31
C HIS A 107 0.01 10.64 -10.15
N MET A 108 -1.27 10.52 -10.49
CA MET A 108 -2.05 9.29 -10.31
C MET A 108 -1.50 8.06 -11.06
N ALA A 109 -0.75 8.28 -12.14
CA ALA A 109 -0.16 7.18 -12.91
C ALA A 109 1.04 6.53 -12.22
N TRP A 110 1.66 7.19 -11.23
CA TRP A 110 2.87 6.65 -10.60
C TRP A 110 2.58 5.48 -9.65
N ARG A 111 1.34 5.37 -9.22
CA ARG A 111 0.90 4.31 -8.32
C ARG A 111 -0.24 3.50 -8.95
N PRO A 112 0.02 2.26 -9.39
CA PRO A 112 -1.04 1.36 -9.81
C PRO A 112 -2.04 1.11 -8.67
N VAL A 113 -3.32 1.27 -8.97
CA VAL A 113 -4.43 0.90 -8.07
C VAL A 113 -4.89 -0.50 -8.47
N SER A 114 -4.40 -1.54 -7.78
CA SER A 114 -4.72 -2.95 -8.12
C SER A 114 -6.07 -3.37 -7.59
N ASP A 115 -6.42 -2.87 -6.40
CA ASP A 115 -7.62 -3.21 -5.67
C ASP A 115 -8.26 -1.95 -5.07
N LEU A 116 -9.57 -1.95 -5.02
CA LEU A 116 -10.34 -0.91 -4.36
C LEU A 116 -10.78 -1.46 -3.00
N ARG A 117 -10.32 -0.83 -1.93
CA ARG A 117 -10.64 -1.26 -0.56
C ARG A 117 -11.29 -0.13 0.21
N LEU A 118 -12.37 -0.47 0.88
CA LEU A 118 -13.17 0.45 1.68
C LEU A 118 -13.39 -0.14 3.07
N ALA A 119 -13.30 0.71 4.09
CA ALA A 119 -13.76 0.37 5.42
C ALA A 119 -15.12 1.02 5.69
N VAL A 120 -16.05 0.22 6.22
CA VAL A 120 -17.39 0.65 6.64
C VAL A 120 -17.66 0.04 8.00
N ARG A 121 -18.28 0.81 8.93
CA ARG A 121 -18.66 0.29 10.24
C ARG A 121 -19.58 -0.91 10.10
N GLY A 122 -19.43 -1.93 10.94
CA GLY A 122 -20.25 -3.14 10.89
C GLY A 122 -21.75 -2.84 10.96
N ALA A 123 -22.16 -1.85 11.75
CA ALA A 123 -23.56 -1.39 11.84
C ALA A 123 -24.10 -0.86 10.49
N ASP A 124 -23.26 -0.29 9.64
CA ASP A 124 -23.61 0.26 8.33
C ASP A 124 -23.34 -0.72 7.18
N GLY A 125 -22.62 -1.81 7.42
CA GLY A 125 -22.13 -2.74 6.41
C GLY A 125 -23.22 -3.29 5.51
N ARG A 126 -24.35 -3.72 6.11
CA ARG A 126 -25.49 -4.23 5.34
C ARG A 126 -26.12 -3.15 4.45
N ARG A 127 -26.36 -1.96 4.98
CA ARG A 127 -26.92 -0.82 4.22
C ARG A 127 -26.03 -0.44 3.06
N PHE A 128 -24.71 -0.46 3.28
CA PHE A 128 -23.72 -0.18 2.24
C PHE A 128 -23.74 -1.26 1.16
N ALA A 129 -23.72 -2.54 1.55
CA ALA A 129 -23.79 -3.68 0.64
C ALA A 129 -25.06 -3.68 -0.22
N ASP A 130 -26.23 -3.42 0.39
CA ASP A 130 -27.51 -3.31 -0.31
C ASP A 130 -27.50 -2.16 -1.34
N GLY A 131 -26.85 -1.04 -1.01
CA GLY A 131 -26.67 0.10 -1.91
C GLY A 131 -25.79 -0.24 -3.12
N LEU A 132 -24.64 -0.88 -2.89
CA LEU A 132 -23.78 -1.37 -3.97
C LEU A 132 -24.52 -2.34 -4.90
N GLY A 133 -25.33 -3.24 -4.33
CA GLY A 133 -26.14 -4.18 -5.10
C GLY A 133 -27.20 -3.48 -5.97
N LYS A 134 -27.83 -2.42 -5.47
CA LYS A 134 -28.77 -1.58 -6.26
C LYS A 134 -28.05 -0.83 -7.39
N GLY A 135 -26.81 -0.41 -7.15
CA GLY A 135 -25.92 0.20 -8.15
C GLY A 135 -25.37 -0.78 -9.20
N GLY A 136 -25.73 -2.06 -9.12
CA GLY A 136 -25.35 -3.08 -10.11
C GLY A 136 -24.13 -3.94 -9.74
N MET A 137 -23.44 -3.65 -8.63
CA MET A 137 -22.33 -4.48 -8.16
C MET A 137 -22.84 -5.80 -7.57
N LYS A 138 -22.19 -6.91 -7.88
CA LYS A 138 -22.56 -8.24 -7.41
C LYS A 138 -21.63 -8.70 -6.29
N LEU A 139 -22.18 -9.21 -5.20
CA LEU A 139 -21.41 -9.88 -4.16
C LEU A 139 -20.79 -11.17 -4.73
N VAL A 140 -19.46 -11.26 -4.71
CA VAL A 140 -18.69 -12.39 -5.27
C VAL A 140 -18.26 -13.36 -4.17
N ARG A 141 -17.77 -12.83 -3.05
CA ARG A 141 -17.29 -13.62 -1.92
C ARG A 141 -17.35 -12.87 -0.60
N THR A 142 -17.42 -13.62 0.49
CA THR A 142 -17.21 -13.12 1.85
C THR A 142 -16.02 -13.85 2.48
N GLY A 143 -15.39 -13.22 3.45
CA GLY A 143 -14.24 -13.76 4.15
C GLY A 143 -14.18 -13.31 5.61
N HIS A 144 -13.23 -13.88 6.34
CA HIS A 144 -12.91 -13.50 7.72
C HIS A 144 -14.14 -13.47 8.66
N GLY A 145 -14.99 -14.49 8.56
CA GLY A 145 -16.20 -14.57 9.39
C GLY A 145 -17.25 -13.50 9.05
N GLY A 146 -17.31 -13.04 7.82
CA GLY A 146 -18.25 -12.02 7.35
C GLY A 146 -17.73 -10.58 7.41
N ARG A 147 -16.57 -10.33 8.04
CA ARG A 147 -15.99 -8.98 8.17
C ARG A 147 -15.38 -8.42 6.87
N THR A 148 -15.33 -9.24 5.83
CA THR A 148 -14.85 -8.81 4.51
C THR A 148 -15.82 -9.33 3.46
N ALA A 149 -16.23 -8.46 2.53
CA ALA A 149 -17.08 -8.79 1.39
C ALA A 149 -16.45 -8.21 0.11
N VAL A 150 -16.42 -8.99 -0.96
CA VAL A 150 -15.92 -8.54 -2.26
C VAL A 150 -17.10 -8.43 -3.22
N PHE A 151 -17.23 -7.26 -3.80
CA PHE A 151 -18.21 -6.95 -4.85
C PHE A 151 -17.49 -6.80 -6.18
N ALA A 152 -18.15 -7.15 -7.28
CA ALA A 152 -17.60 -6.98 -8.62
C ALA A 152 -18.61 -6.33 -9.57
N ASP A 153 -18.07 -5.53 -10.50
CA ASP A 153 -18.73 -5.02 -11.68
C ASP A 153 -17.76 -5.17 -12.86
N GLY A 154 -18.05 -6.13 -13.75
CA GLY A 154 -17.14 -6.52 -14.82
C GLY A 154 -15.76 -6.95 -14.29
N PRO A 155 -14.67 -6.35 -14.77
CA PRO A 155 -13.31 -6.69 -14.33
C PRO A 155 -12.90 -6.02 -13.01
N MET A 156 -13.75 -5.15 -12.45
CA MET A 156 -13.44 -4.40 -11.24
C MET A 156 -13.93 -5.14 -10.00
N GLU A 157 -13.05 -5.31 -9.02
CA GLU A 157 -13.39 -5.77 -7.68
C GLU A 157 -13.28 -4.62 -6.67
N LEU A 158 -14.25 -4.56 -5.76
CA LEU A 158 -14.29 -3.66 -4.62
C LEU A 158 -14.39 -4.49 -3.34
N THR A 159 -13.42 -4.36 -2.46
CA THR A 159 -13.40 -5.03 -1.16
C THR A 159 -13.96 -4.10 -0.09
N LEU A 160 -15.02 -4.53 0.55
CA LEU A 160 -15.59 -3.92 1.75
C LEU A 160 -15.07 -4.64 2.98
N GLN A 161 -14.62 -3.92 3.99
CA GLN A 161 -14.13 -4.49 5.25
C GLN A 161 -14.54 -3.62 6.45
N GLU A 162 -14.56 -4.22 7.66
CA GLU A 162 -14.90 -3.51 8.88
C GLU A 162 -13.69 -2.87 9.56
N GLY A 163 -12.53 -3.49 9.44
CA GLY A 163 -11.30 -3.06 10.11
C GLY A 163 -10.28 -2.41 9.18
N PRO A 164 -9.14 -1.97 9.74
CA PRO A 164 -8.10 -1.25 8.99
C PRO A 164 -7.35 -2.12 7.96
N TRP A 165 -7.33 -3.45 8.12
CA TRP A 165 -6.84 -4.42 7.13
C TRP A 165 -7.75 -5.63 7.07
N ALA A 166 -7.60 -6.50 6.06
CA ALA A 166 -8.47 -7.64 5.85
C ALA A 166 -8.50 -8.56 7.08
N GLY A 167 -9.71 -8.84 7.58
CA GLY A 167 -9.93 -9.68 8.76
C GLY A 167 -9.68 -9.01 10.11
N ALA A 168 -9.19 -7.77 10.17
CA ALA A 168 -9.13 -7.01 11.41
C ALA A 168 -10.52 -6.74 11.97
N ALA A 169 -10.62 -6.60 13.30
CA ALA A 169 -11.83 -6.10 13.92
C ALA A 169 -12.04 -4.62 13.59
N GLU A 170 -13.28 -4.16 13.75
CA GLU A 170 -13.61 -2.73 13.65
C GLU A 170 -12.74 -1.93 14.63
N ASP A 171 -12.22 -0.81 14.13
CA ASP A 171 -11.41 0.12 14.92
C ASP A 171 -12.01 1.51 14.83
N ASP A 172 -12.56 1.99 15.93
CA ASP A 172 -13.27 3.27 16.00
C ASP A 172 -12.38 4.46 15.57
N ALA A 173 -11.09 4.43 15.89
CA ALA A 173 -10.17 5.51 15.52
C ALA A 173 -10.02 5.65 14.00
N LEU A 174 -10.11 4.55 13.23
CA LEU A 174 -10.08 4.59 11.78
C LEU A 174 -11.19 5.51 11.22
N TYR A 175 -12.35 5.50 11.83
CA TYR A 175 -13.52 6.26 11.38
C TYR A 175 -13.58 7.66 11.98
N THR A 176 -13.33 7.78 13.27
CA THR A 176 -13.49 9.06 13.99
C THR A 176 -12.38 10.06 13.66
N ARG A 177 -11.20 9.57 13.24
CA ARG A 177 -10.05 10.40 12.84
C ARG A 177 -9.93 10.53 11.31
N ALA A 178 -10.82 9.93 10.54
CA ALA A 178 -10.78 10.01 9.09
C ALA A 178 -10.86 11.47 8.60
N THR A 179 -10.05 11.79 7.60
CA THR A 179 -10.06 13.10 6.94
C THR A 179 -10.87 13.05 5.65
N PRO A 180 -11.57 14.12 5.24
CA PRO A 180 -12.43 14.10 4.05
C PRO A 180 -11.68 13.73 2.76
N ALA A 181 -12.24 12.82 1.98
CA ALA A 181 -11.83 12.47 0.62
C ALA A 181 -12.90 12.99 -0.38
N ARG A 182 -12.98 14.31 -0.51
CA ARG A 182 -14.09 15.01 -1.19
C ARG A 182 -14.30 14.59 -2.65
N ALA A 183 -13.26 14.12 -3.34
CA ALA A 183 -13.35 13.63 -4.71
C ALA A 183 -14.28 12.41 -4.86
N PHE A 184 -14.54 11.69 -3.75
CA PHE A 184 -15.33 10.46 -3.71
C PHE A 184 -16.70 10.63 -3.04
N GLY A 185 -17.05 11.83 -2.58
CA GLY A 185 -18.35 12.15 -2.02
C GLY A 185 -18.29 12.75 -0.61
N PRO A 186 -19.44 13.23 -0.10
CA PRO A 186 -19.50 14.00 1.15
C PRO A 186 -19.21 13.17 2.41
N LYS A 187 -19.45 11.86 2.37
CA LYS A 187 -19.23 10.91 3.47
C LYS A 187 -18.00 10.04 3.28
N ALA A 188 -17.25 10.24 2.18
CA ALA A 188 -16.01 9.55 1.95
C ALA A 188 -14.86 10.21 2.71
N GLY A 189 -14.09 9.39 3.43
CA GLY A 189 -12.89 9.78 4.14
C GLY A 189 -11.69 8.97 3.71
N ARG A 190 -10.52 9.40 4.17
CA ARG A 190 -9.28 8.62 4.15
C ARG A 190 -8.72 8.57 5.57
N PRO A 191 -7.92 7.57 5.94
CA PRO A 191 -7.36 7.48 7.28
C PRO A 191 -6.53 8.75 7.62
N ALA A 192 -6.49 9.15 8.89
CA ALA A 192 -5.44 10.04 9.37
C ALA A 192 -4.06 9.39 9.16
N VAL A 193 -2.98 10.17 9.18
CA VAL A 193 -1.63 9.66 8.84
C VAL A 193 -1.24 8.47 9.71
N GLU A 194 -1.48 8.55 11.02
CA GLU A 194 -1.16 7.47 11.95
C GLU A 194 -1.97 6.20 11.65
N GLU A 195 -3.26 6.34 11.37
CA GLU A 195 -4.11 5.20 11.01
C GLU A 195 -3.73 4.63 9.63
N ALA A 196 -3.33 5.48 8.67
CA ALA A 196 -2.83 5.03 7.37
C ALA A 196 -1.52 4.23 7.50
N LEU A 197 -0.60 4.68 8.37
CA LEU A 197 0.62 3.94 8.72
C LEU A 197 0.27 2.55 9.28
N LEU A 198 -0.70 2.46 10.18
CA LEU A 198 -1.12 1.20 10.77
C LEU A 198 -1.84 0.29 9.76
N CYS A 199 -2.65 0.84 8.85
CA CYS A 199 -3.23 0.09 7.74
C CYS A 199 -2.14 -0.52 6.84
N ALA A 200 -1.15 0.29 6.43
CA ALA A 200 -0.04 -0.17 5.61
C ALA A 200 0.80 -1.25 6.32
N VAL A 201 1.06 -1.08 7.62
CA VAL A 201 1.78 -2.06 8.45
C VAL A 201 0.99 -3.36 8.59
N GLY A 202 -0.34 -3.29 8.78
CA GLY A 202 -1.21 -4.46 8.85
C GLY A 202 -1.19 -5.26 7.54
N ASP A 203 -1.23 -4.59 6.41
CA ASP A 203 -1.13 -5.24 5.09
C ASP A 203 0.26 -5.87 4.87
N LEU A 204 1.34 -5.19 5.28
CA LEU A 204 2.69 -5.75 5.24
C LEU A 204 2.82 -6.97 6.16
N ALA A 205 2.18 -6.96 7.32
CA ALA A 205 2.17 -8.10 8.23
C ALA A 205 1.48 -9.33 7.61
N GLN A 206 0.35 -9.14 6.94
CA GLN A 206 -0.34 -10.22 6.22
C GLN A 206 0.51 -10.83 5.11
N ALA A 207 1.35 -10.02 4.47
CA ALA A 207 2.34 -10.46 3.49
C ALA A 207 3.64 -10.97 4.13
N ALA A 208 3.70 -11.15 5.46
CA ALA A 208 4.91 -11.51 6.20
C ALA A 208 6.11 -10.61 5.87
N LEU A 209 5.87 -9.31 5.64
CA LEU A 209 6.81 -8.29 5.15
C LEU A 209 7.34 -8.52 3.71
N TRP A 210 6.91 -9.59 3.04
CA TRP A 210 7.30 -9.91 1.65
C TRP A 210 6.30 -9.31 0.67
N ALA A 211 6.30 -8.00 0.58
CA ALA A 211 5.41 -7.24 -0.27
C ALA A 211 6.17 -6.55 -1.43
N PRO A 212 5.49 -6.19 -2.51
CA PRO A 212 6.07 -5.35 -3.56
C PRO A 212 6.67 -4.06 -2.98
N LEU A 213 7.78 -3.58 -3.55
CA LEU A 213 8.46 -2.36 -3.08
C LEU A 213 7.55 -1.12 -3.13
N LEU A 214 6.52 -1.13 -3.99
CA LEU A 214 5.46 -0.12 -3.99
C LEU A 214 4.79 0.05 -2.62
N ARG A 215 4.59 -1.02 -1.85
CA ARG A 215 4.01 -0.94 -0.50
C ARG A 215 4.96 -0.25 0.50
N TYR A 216 6.25 -0.45 0.34
CA TYR A 216 7.26 0.28 1.11
C TYR A 216 7.43 1.73 0.64
N LEU A 217 7.17 2.01 -0.65
CA LEU A 217 7.10 3.37 -1.18
C LEU A 217 5.91 4.12 -0.58
N ASP A 218 4.73 3.48 -0.48
CA ASP A 218 3.57 4.03 0.23
C ASP A 218 3.94 4.36 1.70
N LEU A 219 4.59 3.41 2.38
CA LEU A 219 5.02 3.59 3.78
C LEU A 219 6.05 4.73 3.92
N ARG A 220 7.00 4.86 2.97
CA ARG A 220 7.94 5.99 2.91
C ARG A 220 7.22 7.32 2.85
N GLU A 221 6.24 7.45 1.97
CA GLU A 221 5.52 8.72 1.81
C GLU A 221 4.66 9.04 3.04
N LEU A 222 4.05 8.05 3.67
CA LEU A 222 3.36 8.23 4.94
C LEU A 222 4.31 8.70 6.06
N LEU A 223 5.50 8.08 6.17
CA LEU A 223 6.51 8.47 7.15
C LEU A 223 7.07 9.89 6.94
N ARG A 224 6.98 10.43 5.74
CA ARG A 224 7.39 11.81 5.42
C ARG A 224 6.35 12.85 5.83
N LEU A 225 5.09 12.44 6.03
CA LEU A 225 4.06 13.34 6.53
C LEU A 225 4.21 13.59 8.03
N PRO A 226 3.80 14.75 8.53
CA PRO A 226 3.75 15.00 9.98
C PRO A 226 2.85 13.96 10.67
N HIS A 227 3.37 13.29 11.70
CA HIS A 227 2.65 12.30 12.50
C HIS A 227 3.18 12.24 13.93
N ASP A 228 2.34 11.75 14.84
CA ASP A 228 2.71 11.49 16.23
C ASP A 228 3.26 10.05 16.36
N ALA A 229 4.59 9.93 16.43
CA ALA A 229 5.26 8.65 16.58
C ALA A 229 4.92 7.91 17.88
N ALA A 230 4.61 8.62 18.96
CA ALA A 230 4.19 8.01 20.22
C ALA A 230 2.79 7.40 20.07
N MET A 231 1.89 8.12 19.43
CA MET A 231 0.55 7.62 19.08
C MET A 231 0.61 6.40 18.17
N VAL A 232 1.42 6.42 17.11
CA VAL A 232 1.61 5.25 16.22
C VAL A 232 2.03 4.02 17.00
N LYS A 233 3.02 4.14 17.92
CA LYS A 233 3.48 3.03 18.77
C LYS A 233 2.39 2.53 19.73
N ALA A 234 1.70 3.42 20.39
CA ALA A 234 0.63 3.07 21.32
C ALA A 234 -0.53 2.36 20.61
N ARG A 235 -0.94 2.88 19.46
CA ARG A 235 -1.98 2.29 18.63
C ARG A 235 -1.55 0.92 18.06
N ALA A 236 -0.29 0.80 17.57
CA ALA A 236 0.25 -0.48 17.13
C ALA A 236 0.22 -1.55 18.23
N ALA A 237 0.55 -1.15 19.48
CA ALA A 237 0.45 -2.06 20.63
C ALA A 237 -1.00 -2.50 20.88
N ALA A 238 -1.95 -1.56 20.87
CA ALA A 238 -3.38 -1.86 21.06
C ALA A 238 -3.96 -2.77 19.97
N LEU A 239 -3.44 -2.68 18.74
CA LEU A 239 -3.87 -3.48 17.59
C LEU A 239 -3.04 -4.78 17.42
N GLY A 240 -2.11 -5.08 18.32
CA GLY A 240 -1.23 -6.26 18.22
C GLY A 240 -0.21 -6.18 17.07
N LEU A 241 0.10 -4.99 16.56
CA LEU A 241 0.98 -4.77 15.41
C LEU A 241 2.43 -4.37 15.78
N SER A 242 2.83 -4.40 17.06
CA SER A 242 4.17 -3.92 17.47
C SER A 242 5.30 -4.61 16.70
N ARG A 243 5.24 -5.94 16.53
CA ARG A 243 6.25 -6.70 15.78
C ARG A 243 6.24 -6.35 14.29
N ALA A 244 5.06 -6.22 13.72
CA ALA A 244 4.91 -5.82 12.32
C ALA A 244 5.43 -4.39 12.07
N LEU A 245 5.11 -3.44 12.96
CA LEU A 245 5.60 -2.06 12.87
C LEU A 245 7.13 -2.01 13.00
N TYR A 246 7.72 -2.79 13.90
CA TYR A 246 9.18 -2.91 14.01
C TYR A 246 9.80 -3.37 12.67
N GLY A 247 9.32 -4.47 12.12
CA GLY A 247 9.85 -5.04 10.87
C GLY A 247 9.62 -4.14 9.66
N ALA A 248 8.42 -3.56 9.53
CA ALA A 248 8.07 -2.66 8.44
C ALA A 248 8.91 -1.37 8.47
N SER A 249 9.11 -0.77 9.66
CA SER A 249 9.95 0.42 9.83
C SER A 249 11.44 0.13 9.57
N LEU A 250 11.93 -1.06 9.96
CA LEU A 250 13.29 -1.50 9.66
C LEU A 250 13.52 -1.60 8.14
N LEU A 251 12.57 -2.20 7.41
CA LEU A 251 12.65 -2.35 5.97
C LEU A 251 12.43 -1.04 5.21
N ALA A 252 11.54 -0.16 5.69
CA ALA A 252 11.37 1.17 5.10
C ALA A 252 12.67 1.97 5.15
N GLY A 253 13.37 2.00 6.27
CA GLY A 253 14.69 2.65 6.39
C GLY A 253 15.76 1.95 5.56
N PHE A 254 15.72 0.61 5.45
CA PHE A 254 16.63 -0.13 4.59
C PHE A 254 16.42 0.20 3.11
N PHE A 255 15.18 0.21 2.62
CA PHE A 255 14.90 0.52 1.22
C PHE A 255 15.07 2.01 0.91
N PHE A 256 14.71 2.87 1.84
CA PHE A 256 14.67 4.33 1.69
C PHE A 256 15.39 5.03 2.85
N PRO A 257 16.73 5.14 2.80
CA PRO A 257 17.53 5.72 3.89
C PRO A 257 17.12 7.14 4.31
N GLU A 258 16.50 7.88 3.39
CA GLU A 258 16.02 9.25 3.66
C GLU A 258 14.91 9.33 4.71
N VAL A 259 14.21 8.21 4.99
CA VAL A 259 13.18 8.14 6.03
C VAL A 259 13.61 7.34 7.27
N GLU A 260 14.88 6.91 7.37
CA GLU A 260 15.36 6.12 8.52
C GLU A 260 15.09 6.82 9.86
N GLY A 261 15.26 8.14 9.94
CA GLY A 261 14.96 8.90 11.15
C GLY A 261 13.50 8.81 11.59
N ALA A 262 12.56 8.99 10.66
CA ALA A 262 11.13 8.85 10.91
C ALA A 262 10.73 7.39 11.20
N ALA A 263 11.29 6.45 10.45
CA ALA A 263 11.09 5.02 10.66
C ALA A 263 11.59 4.56 12.04
N ALA A 264 12.75 5.04 12.48
CA ALA A 264 13.29 4.77 13.81
C ALA A 264 12.40 5.37 14.93
N ALA A 265 11.83 6.57 14.71
CA ALA A 265 10.96 7.23 15.68
C ALA A 265 9.68 6.43 15.97
N VAL A 266 9.08 5.80 14.96
CA VAL A 266 7.88 4.96 15.14
C VAL A 266 8.20 3.53 15.56
N ARG A 267 9.47 3.11 15.57
CA ARG A 267 9.89 1.73 15.89
C ARG A 267 9.61 1.41 17.37
N PRO A 268 8.78 0.42 17.70
CA PRO A 268 8.51 0.05 19.09
C PRO A 268 9.69 -0.71 19.70
N GLY A 269 9.81 -0.65 21.03
CA GLY A 269 10.72 -1.54 21.75
C GLY A 269 10.20 -2.97 21.75
N LEU A 270 11.04 -3.93 21.34
CA LEU A 270 10.78 -5.36 21.44
C LEU A 270 11.79 -6.01 22.38
N ASN A 271 11.42 -7.11 23.03
CA ASN A 271 12.38 -7.93 23.73
C ASN A 271 13.37 -8.60 22.75
N ALA A 272 14.47 -9.16 23.26
CA ALA A 272 15.54 -9.69 22.42
C ALA A 272 15.09 -10.85 21.51
N VAL A 273 14.19 -11.71 22.01
CA VAL A 273 13.67 -12.87 21.26
C VAL A 273 12.75 -12.42 20.13
N GLU A 274 11.80 -11.53 20.44
CA GLU A 274 10.90 -10.96 19.44
C GLU A 274 11.67 -10.22 18.35
N ARG A 275 12.64 -9.41 18.76
CA ARG A 275 13.49 -8.66 17.83
C ARG A 275 14.22 -9.59 16.87
N ALA A 276 14.92 -10.60 17.39
CA ALA A 276 15.64 -11.55 16.56
C ALA A 276 14.72 -12.29 15.57
N ALA A 277 13.52 -12.68 16.00
CA ALA A 277 12.55 -13.34 15.13
C ALA A 277 12.06 -12.41 14.01
N VAL A 278 11.74 -11.15 14.32
CA VAL A 278 11.29 -10.19 13.32
C VAL A 278 12.42 -9.83 12.35
N GLU A 279 13.64 -9.62 12.85
CA GLU A 279 14.82 -9.33 12.01
C GLU A 279 15.11 -10.48 11.04
N GLN A 280 14.96 -11.72 11.45
CA GLN A 280 15.12 -12.89 10.58
C GLN A 280 14.10 -12.87 9.42
N VAL A 281 12.83 -12.52 9.70
CA VAL A 281 11.81 -12.37 8.64
C VAL A 281 12.16 -11.20 7.73
N ALA A 282 12.55 -10.06 8.31
CA ALA A 282 12.91 -8.85 7.55
C ALA A 282 14.14 -9.06 6.67
N ASP A 283 15.16 -9.79 7.15
CA ASP A 283 16.36 -10.10 6.36
C ASP A 283 16.03 -10.87 5.07
N GLY A 284 15.08 -11.79 5.16
CA GLY A 284 14.55 -12.46 3.97
C GLY A 284 13.88 -11.51 2.98
N ALA A 285 13.15 -10.51 3.48
CA ALA A 285 12.41 -9.55 2.67
C ALA A 285 13.29 -8.43 2.05
N ARG A 286 14.56 -8.27 2.49
CA ARG A 286 15.53 -7.31 1.90
C ARG A 286 15.90 -7.61 0.45
N ASP A 287 15.58 -8.80 -0.06
CA ASP A 287 15.84 -9.18 -1.45
C ASP A 287 14.56 -9.11 -2.30
N PRO A 288 14.28 -7.96 -2.99
CA PRO A 288 13.09 -7.85 -3.83
C PRO A 288 13.05 -8.86 -4.99
N GLY A 289 14.18 -9.43 -5.40
CA GLY A 289 14.22 -10.48 -6.43
C GLY A 289 13.67 -11.85 -5.99
N LYS A 290 13.42 -12.06 -4.68
CA LYS A 290 12.98 -13.34 -4.11
C LYS A 290 11.51 -13.40 -3.73
N LEU A 291 10.70 -12.40 -4.05
CA LEU A 291 9.30 -12.26 -3.60
C LEU A 291 8.38 -13.47 -3.85
N ARG A 292 8.78 -14.44 -4.66
CA ARG A 292 7.87 -15.53 -5.09
C ARG A 292 7.88 -16.81 -4.24
N HIS A 293 8.72 -16.96 -3.22
CA HIS A 293 8.96 -18.28 -2.60
C HIS A 293 9.13 -18.31 -1.08
N LEU A 294 8.31 -17.60 -0.30
CA LEU A 294 8.38 -17.75 1.16
C LEU A 294 7.67 -19.04 1.62
N ARG A 295 8.43 -20.11 1.85
CA ARG A 295 7.94 -21.25 2.63
C ARG A 295 7.70 -20.77 4.08
N GLY A 296 6.48 -20.92 4.58
CA GLY A 296 6.12 -20.49 5.94
C GLY A 296 5.61 -19.06 6.05
N ALA A 297 5.22 -18.40 4.95
CA ALA A 297 4.65 -17.06 4.96
C ALA A 297 3.49 -16.88 5.96
N GLU A 298 2.59 -17.86 6.05
CA GLU A 298 1.49 -17.82 7.03
C GLU A 298 1.96 -17.85 8.48
N ALA A 299 2.98 -18.67 8.80
CA ALA A 299 3.54 -18.73 10.16
C ALA A 299 4.25 -17.42 10.51
N ALA A 300 5.00 -16.84 9.56
CA ALA A 300 5.64 -15.54 9.73
C ALA A 300 4.60 -14.41 9.89
N ALA A 301 3.54 -14.40 9.08
CA ALA A 301 2.45 -13.42 9.21
C ALA A 301 1.76 -13.52 10.58
N ARG A 302 1.45 -14.72 11.06
CA ARG A 302 0.89 -14.95 12.40
C ARG A 302 1.83 -14.49 13.51
N MET A 303 3.13 -14.68 13.35
CA MET A 303 4.13 -14.21 14.32
C MET A 303 4.20 -12.67 14.39
N LEU A 304 4.00 -11.99 13.27
CA LEU A 304 4.04 -10.52 13.18
C LEU A 304 2.83 -9.84 13.82
N VAL A 305 1.68 -10.52 13.84
CA VAL A 305 0.44 -10.03 14.48
C VAL A 305 0.24 -10.80 15.78
N SER A 306 0.40 -10.14 16.92
CA SER A 306 0.03 -10.71 18.22
C SER A 306 -1.47 -10.59 18.41
N PRO A 307 -2.15 -11.56 19.03
CA PRO A 307 -3.48 -11.29 19.56
C PRO A 307 -3.39 -10.14 20.57
N PRO A 308 -4.36 -9.23 20.60
CA PRO A 308 -4.43 -8.15 21.58
C PRO A 308 -4.54 -8.68 23.00
#